data_2b5fd4282947d6366fcba71357f96bc8
#
_entry.id   2b5fd4282947d6366fcba71357f96bc8
#
_cell.length_a   1.000
_cell.length_b   1.000
_cell.length_c   1.000
_cell.angle_alpha   90.00
_cell.angle_beta   90.00
_cell.angle_gamma   90.00
#
_symmetry.space_group_name_H-M   'P 1'
#
loop_
_entity.id
_entity.type
_entity.pdbx_description
1 polymer ?
#
loop_
_entity_poly.entity_id
_entity_poly.type
_entity_poly.pdbx_seq_one_letter_code
_entity_poly.pdbx_strand_id
1 'polypeptide(L)'
;MKKIAITQRLMLNESYYELREALDVRWACLFKELDFLPIVLPIEYNFEEYFKEIDIDGVLLTGGNDLYSINNDKVAQQRDIFEKKLIKYSIVNNIPIF
;
A
#
# COMPACT_ATOMS: atom_id res chain seq x y z
N MET A 1 -14.85 -14.26 3.52
CA MET A 1 -14.27 -13.20 2.66
C MET A 1 -12.75 -13.21 2.80
N LYS A 2 -12.05 -12.96 1.73
CA LYS A 2 -10.58 -12.91 1.74
C LYS A 2 -10.10 -11.55 2.21
N LYS A 3 -9.00 -11.55 2.96
CA LYS A 3 -8.36 -10.34 3.47
C LYS A 3 -7.20 -10.00 2.56
N ILE A 4 -7.27 -8.86 1.90
CA ILE A 4 -6.26 -8.42 0.94
C ILE A 4 -5.61 -7.15 1.45
N ALA A 5 -4.29 -7.22 1.65
CA ALA A 5 -3.51 -6.04 2.01
C ALA A 5 -3.39 -5.13 0.78
N ILE A 6 -3.53 -3.84 0.99
CA ILE A 6 -3.47 -2.86 -0.10
C ILE A 6 -2.57 -1.70 0.30
N THR A 7 -1.69 -1.32 -0.63
CA THR A 7 -0.80 -0.18 -0.45
C THR A 7 -1.51 1.12 -0.83
N GLN A 8 -0.96 2.24 -0.37
CA GLN A 8 -1.54 3.56 -0.58
C GLN A 8 -0.57 4.45 -1.34
N ARG A 9 -1.10 5.52 -1.94
CA ARG A 9 -0.29 6.58 -2.53
C ARG A 9 0.23 7.50 -1.42
N LEU A 10 1.43 8.02 -1.63
CA LEU A 10 1.96 9.08 -0.80
C LEU A 10 1.69 10.43 -1.46
N MET A 11 1.19 11.37 -0.69
CA MET A 11 0.87 12.71 -1.16
C MET A 11 1.48 13.75 -0.23
N LEU A 12 2.21 14.68 -0.81
CA LEU A 12 2.79 15.80 -0.06
C LEU A 12 1.84 16.99 -0.14
N ASN A 13 1.47 17.53 1.02
CA ASN A 13 0.70 18.76 1.07
C ASN A 13 1.65 19.95 0.93
N GLU A 14 1.43 20.78 -0.10
CA GLU A 14 2.32 21.89 -0.41
C GLU A 14 2.08 23.16 0.44
N SER A 15 0.89 23.32 0.99
CA SER A 15 0.55 24.50 1.78
C SER A 15 1.19 24.49 3.17
N TYR A 16 1.47 23.31 3.70
CA TYR A 16 2.27 23.09 4.90
C TYR A 16 2.85 21.68 4.80
N TYR A 17 4.02 21.46 5.37
CA TYR A 17 4.67 20.17 5.23
C TYR A 17 3.88 19.09 5.98
N GLU A 18 3.24 18.22 5.21
CA GLU A 18 2.57 17.05 5.73
C GLU A 18 2.55 15.96 4.66
N LEU A 19 3.16 14.84 4.96
CA LEU A 19 3.11 13.67 4.10
C LEU A 19 1.90 12.83 4.49
N ARG A 20 1.03 12.58 3.53
CA ARG A 20 -0.21 11.82 3.73
C ARG A 20 -0.23 10.58 2.87
N GLU A 21 -0.90 9.56 3.36
CA GLU A 21 -1.25 8.41 2.56
C GLU A 21 -2.70 8.55 2.10
N ALA A 22 -2.97 8.12 0.86
CA ALA A 22 -4.29 8.25 0.27
C ALA A 22 -4.64 7.02 -0.55
N LEU A 23 -5.91 6.67 -0.54
CA LEU A 23 -6.45 5.56 -1.31
C LEU A 23 -7.73 6.03 -2.00
N ASP A 24 -7.82 5.83 -3.33
CA ASP A 24 -9.02 6.18 -4.09
C ASP A 24 -10.21 5.37 -3.57
N VAL A 25 -11.32 6.05 -3.35
CA VAL A 25 -12.54 5.41 -2.81
C VAL A 25 -13.06 4.28 -3.71
N ARG A 26 -12.72 4.28 -4.99
CA ARG A 26 -13.12 3.24 -5.92
C ARG A 26 -12.52 1.87 -5.58
N TRP A 27 -11.39 1.83 -4.89
CA TRP A 27 -10.82 0.57 -4.42
C TRP A 27 -11.76 -0.14 -3.44
N ALA A 28 -12.39 0.62 -2.55
CA ALA A 28 -13.35 0.04 -1.62
C ALA A 28 -14.56 -0.55 -2.36
N CYS A 29 -15.03 0.14 -3.41
CA CYS A 29 -16.12 -0.36 -4.24
C CYS A 29 -15.76 -1.68 -4.92
N LEU A 30 -14.57 -1.75 -5.50
CA LEU A 30 -14.09 -2.97 -6.16
C LEU A 30 -13.95 -4.11 -5.17
N PHE A 31 -13.39 -3.86 -4.01
CA PHE A 31 -13.22 -4.88 -2.98
C PHE A 31 -14.57 -5.42 -2.52
N LYS A 32 -15.56 -4.55 -2.39
CA LYS A 32 -16.92 -4.96 -2.03
C LYS A 32 -17.50 -5.90 -3.06
N GLU A 33 -17.32 -5.60 -4.35
CA GLU A 33 -17.81 -6.46 -5.43
C GLU A 33 -17.12 -7.82 -5.45
N LEU A 34 -15.84 -7.85 -5.11
CA LEU A 34 -15.04 -9.09 -5.10
C LEU A 34 -15.16 -9.88 -3.80
N ASP A 35 -15.91 -9.39 -2.83
CA ASP A 35 -16.03 -9.97 -1.49
C ASP A 35 -14.67 -10.05 -0.78
N PHE A 36 -13.87 -8.99 -0.90
CA PHE A 36 -12.59 -8.84 -0.23
C PHE A 36 -12.68 -7.83 0.90
N LEU A 37 -11.98 -8.13 1.99
CA LEU A 37 -11.81 -7.16 3.09
C LEU A 37 -10.48 -6.43 2.89
N PRO A 38 -10.49 -5.10 2.71
CA PRO A 38 -9.24 -4.37 2.55
C PRO A 38 -8.50 -4.20 3.88
N ILE A 39 -7.22 -4.55 3.87
CA ILE A 39 -6.31 -4.29 4.98
C ILE A 39 -5.33 -3.24 4.49
N VAL A 40 -5.57 -1.98 4.84
CA VAL A 40 -4.77 -0.85 4.37
C VAL A 40 -3.47 -0.80 5.16
N LEU A 41 -2.33 -0.84 4.47
CA LEU A 41 -1.02 -0.87 5.10
C LEU A 41 -0.42 0.54 5.17
N PRO A 42 -0.19 1.08 6.38
CA PRO A 42 0.54 2.34 6.53
C PRO A 42 2.02 2.16 6.22
N ILE A 43 2.59 3.08 5.48
CA ILE A 43 3.98 2.97 5.01
C ILE A 43 5.01 3.05 6.16
N GLU A 44 4.70 3.83 7.19
CA GLU A 44 5.61 4.03 8.33
C GLU A 44 5.48 2.96 9.41
N TYR A 45 4.52 2.07 9.29
CA TYR A 45 4.35 0.98 10.22
C TYR A 45 4.98 -0.30 9.67
N ASN A 46 5.48 -1.16 10.54
CA ASN A 46 6.04 -2.44 10.12
C ASN A 46 4.92 -3.36 9.62
N PHE A 47 4.85 -3.57 8.31
CA PHE A 47 3.79 -4.39 7.70
C PHE A 47 3.85 -5.85 8.18
N GLU A 48 5.00 -6.34 8.60
CA GLU A 48 5.14 -7.72 9.08
C GLU A 48 4.24 -8.00 10.30
N GLU A 49 3.99 -6.98 11.12
CA GLU A 49 3.06 -7.11 12.24
C GLU A 49 1.64 -7.40 11.77
N TYR A 50 1.25 -6.82 10.64
CA TYR A 50 -0.07 -7.07 10.06
C TYR A 50 -0.21 -8.52 9.61
N PHE A 51 0.82 -9.07 8.96
CA PHE A 51 0.81 -10.47 8.52
C PHE A 51 0.87 -11.45 9.69
N LYS A 52 1.48 -11.03 10.78
CA LYS A 52 1.57 -11.85 12.00
C LYS A 52 0.23 -11.92 12.74
N GLU A 53 -0.48 -10.80 12.80
CA GLU A 53 -1.74 -10.69 13.57
C GLU A 53 -2.98 -11.01 12.75
N ILE A 54 -2.90 -10.91 11.44
CA ILE A 54 -4.03 -11.10 10.53
C ILE A 54 -3.66 -12.13 9.46
N ASP A 55 -4.57 -13.05 9.19
CA ASP A 55 -4.41 -14.01 8.09
C ASP A 55 -4.70 -13.32 6.77
N ILE A 56 -3.66 -12.69 6.20
CA ILE A 56 -3.77 -11.97 4.94
C ILE A 56 -3.63 -12.96 3.78
N ASP A 57 -4.61 -12.95 2.88
CA ASP A 57 -4.70 -13.89 1.76
C ASP A 57 -4.00 -13.41 0.50
N GLY A 58 -3.71 -12.14 0.39
CA GLY A 58 -3.04 -11.59 -0.78
C GLY A 58 -2.68 -10.13 -0.59
N VAL A 59 -1.92 -9.60 -1.55
CA VAL A 59 -1.43 -8.22 -1.55
C VAL A 59 -1.76 -7.57 -2.88
N LEU A 60 -2.28 -6.35 -2.83
CA LEU A 60 -2.52 -5.55 -4.01
C LEU A 60 -1.70 -4.26 -3.94
N LEU A 61 -0.89 -4.03 -4.97
CA LEU A 61 -0.07 -2.83 -5.09
C LEU A 61 -0.83 -1.82 -5.96
N THR A 62 -1.04 -0.62 -5.44
CA THR A 62 -1.86 0.37 -6.14
C THR A 62 -1.13 1.17 -7.20
N GLY A 63 0.17 0.95 -7.35
CA GLY A 63 0.94 1.64 -8.38
C GLY A 63 1.56 2.95 -7.92
N GLY A 64 2.21 3.63 -8.85
CA GLY A 64 3.09 4.74 -8.57
C GLY A 64 2.44 6.03 -8.13
N ASN A 65 3.26 6.91 -7.61
CA ASN A 65 2.90 8.26 -7.26
C ASN A 65 3.02 9.19 -8.47
N ASP A 66 2.46 10.38 -8.31
CA ASP A 66 2.58 11.46 -9.26
C ASP A 66 4.03 11.97 -9.32
N LEU A 67 4.59 12.13 -10.51
CA LEU A 67 6.01 12.46 -10.69
C LEU A 67 6.25 13.91 -11.10
N TYR A 68 5.31 14.80 -10.85
CA TYR A 68 5.34 16.16 -11.41
C TYR A 68 6.16 17.18 -10.61
N SER A 69 6.72 16.85 -9.48
CA SER A 69 7.53 17.80 -8.72
C SER A 69 8.82 17.18 -8.24
N ILE A 70 9.82 18.04 -7.97
CA ILE A 70 11.12 17.62 -7.45
C ILE A 70 10.98 16.90 -6.11
N ASN A 71 10.00 17.28 -5.30
CA ASN A 71 9.75 16.65 -4.01
C ASN A 71 9.18 15.24 -4.14
N ASN A 72 8.63 14.91 -5.30
CA ASN A 72 8.07 13.59 -5.54
C ASN A 72 9.12 12.49 -5.66
N ASP A 73 10.37 12.84 -5.97
CA ASP A 73 11.44 11.84 -6.06
C ASP A 73 11.67 11.14 -4.72
N LYS A 74 11.72 11.89 -3.63
CA LYS A 74 11.90 11.32 -2.29
C LYS A 74 10.69 10.51 -1.86
N VAL A 75 9.50 11.01 -2.16
CA VAL A 75 8.23 10.33 -1.86
C VAL A 75 8.15 9.04 -2.65
N ALA A 76 8.47 9.09 -3.95
CA ALA A 76 8.48 7.91 -4.80
C ALA A 76 9.51 6.88 -4.31
N GLN A 77 10.69 7.31 -3.89
CA GLN A 77 11.71 6.42 -3.36
C GLN A 77 11.26 5.73 -2.08
N GLN A 78 10.65 6.46 -1.16
CA GLN A 78 10.15 5.90 0.08
C GLN A 78 9.09 4.83 -0.19
N ARG A 79 8.20 5.10 -1.11
CA ARG A 79 7.18 4.15 -1.52
C ARG A 79 7.77 2.94 -2.21
N ASP A 80 8.74 3.14 -3.10
CA ASP A 80 9.41 2.05 -3.79
C ASP A 80 10.14 1.12 -2.83
N ILE A 81 10.81 1.66 -1.82
CA ILE A 81 11.50 0.87 -0.80
C ILE A 81 10.48 0.02 -0.03
N PHE A 82 9.38 0.62 0.37
CA PHE A 82 8.31 -0.07 1.07
C PHE A 82 7.73 -1.21 0.22
N GLU A 83 7.40 -0.92 -1.03
CA GLU A 83 6.80 -1.91 -1.92
C GLU A 83 7.78 -3.05 -2.25
N LYS A 84 9.06 -2.75 -2.44
CA LYS A 84 10.07 -3.78 -2.66
C LYS A 84 10.18 -4.74 -1.48
N LYS A 85 10.17 -4.22 -0.27
CA LYS A 85 10.19 -5.05 0.94
C LYS A 85 8.95 -5.92 1.03
N LEU A 86 7.79 -5.34 0.74
CA LEU A 86 6.51 -6.05 0.76
C LEU A 86 6.46 -7.15 -0.29
N ILE A 87 6.93 -6.87 -1.51
CA ILE A 87 7.01 -7.87 -2.58
C ILE A 87 7.90 -9.04 -2.17
N LYS A 88 9.10 -8.72 -1.68
CA LYS A 88 10.05 -9.75 -1.24
C LYS A 88 9.48 -10.63 -0.14
N TYR A 89 8.86 -10.02 0.86
CA TYR A 89 8.20 -10.74 1.94
C TYR A 89 7.11 -11.66 1.40
N SER A 90 6.30 -11.14 0.49
CA SER A 90 5.18 -11.89 -0.09
C SER A 90 5.66 -13.10 -0.89
N ILE A 91 6.73 -12.93 -1.67
CA ILE A 91 7.31 -14.03 -2.45
C ILE A 91 7.86 -15.12 -1.51
N VAL A 92 8.63 -14.72 -0.50
CA VAL A 92 9.23 -15.67 0.45
C VAL A 92 8.16 -16.45 1.21
N ASN A 93 7.05 -15.84 1.50
CA ASN A 93 5.96 -16.45 2.28
C ASN A 93 4.82 -16.99 1.42
N ASN A 94 5.00 -17.05 0.10
CA ASN A 94 4.01 -17.57 -0.85
C ASN A 94 2.66 -16.87 -0.77
N ILE A 95 2.67 -15.55 -0.60
CA ILE A 95 1.47 -14.73 -0.56
C ILE A 95 1.22 -14.18 -1.97
N PRO A 96 0.04 -14.40 -2.56
CA PRO A 96 -0.27 -13.86 -3.89
C PRO A 96 -0.18 -12.35 -3.96
N ILE A 97 0.37 -11.83 -5.07
CA ILE A 97 0.51 -10.40 -5.34
C ILE A 97 -0.27 -10.06 -6.60
N PHE A 98 -1.03 -9.00 -6.53
CA PHE A 98 -1.81 -8.50 -7.65
C PHE A 98 -1.37 -7.12 -8.11
#